data_98e666d01fab0f520ea39499a7e23b68
#
_entry.id   98e666d01fab0f520ea39499a7e23b68
#
_cell.length_a   1.000
_cell.length_b   1.000
_cell.length_c   1.000
_cell.angle_alpha   90.00
_cell.angle_beta   90.00
_cell.angle_gamma   90.00
#
_symmetry.space_group_name_H-M   'P 1'
#
loop_
_entity.id
_entity.type
_entity.pdbx_description
1 polymer ?
#
loop_
_entity_poly.entity_id
_entity_poly.type
_entity_poly.pdbx_seq_one_letter_code
_entity_poly.pdbx_strand_id
1 'polypeptide(L)'
;DYAFNRTLADMQLERCPQTSWEGMDFQAVLDRVNEIKSGQYPPNMQESELQTVQKEFAWIEDEGDFMLQMLRSFDKDLTWSTITANRDLKTVRELLMNPFLLPGFNDSGAHLTNMAFYDVNLRSLKLASQGGDRDVSYMVKRLTKDAADVFGVEGGTIDQGDVADLVLINPKKLAEYNGEASTKRIYRKEFSHEQLVNRSNGVVELVMIGGQSAWENDQFNADLGQKPMG
;
A
#
# COMPACT_ATOMS: atom_id res chain seq x y z
N ASP A 1 17.25 7.17 -13.34
CA ASP A 1 16.37 7.83 -14.34
C ASP A 1 14.93 7.29 -14.40
N TYR A 2 14.67 6.12 -13.89
CA TYR A 2 13.31 5.54 -13.90
C TYR A 2 12.34 6.20 -12.88
N ALA A 3 12.86 6.81 -11.85
CA ALA A 3 12.04 7.36 -10.76
C ALA A 3 11.50 8.78 -11.05
N PHE A 4 12.01 9.48 -12.05
CA PHE A 4 11.74 10.90 -12.25
C PHE A 4 10.90 11.24 -13.49
N ASN A 5 10.49 10.27 -14.30
CA ASN A 5 9.57 10.48 -15.43
C ASN A 5 8.10 10.41 -14.97
N ARG A 6 7.76 11.07 -13.86
CA ARG A 6 6.38 11.16 -13.41
C ARG A 6 5.85 12.53 -13.68
N THR A 7 4.66 12.54 -14.24
CA THR A 7 3.88 13.76 -14.44
C THR A 7 3.12 14.08 -13.14
N LEU A 8 2.71 15.31 -12.99
CA LEU A 8 1.85 15.73 -11.87
C LEU A 8 0.53 14.93 -11.83
N ALA A 9 0.04 14.47 -12.98
CA ALA A 9 -1.15 13.62 -13.09
C ALA A 9 -0.96 12.20 -12.49
N ASP A 10 0.29 11.76 -12.30
CA ASP A 10 0.60 10.46 -11.66
C ASP A 10 0.64 10.54 -10.12
N MET A 11 0.54 11.73 -9.55
CA MET A 11 0.72 12.01 -8.14
C MET A 11 -0.62 12.40 -7.51
N GLN A 12 -1.19 11.49 -6.74
CA GLN A 12 -2.48 11.68 -6.06
C GLN A 12 -2.27 12.38 -4.72
N LEU A 13 -2.92 13.53 -4.54
CA LEU A 13 -2.90 14.28 -3.29
C LEU A 13 -3.83 13.62 -2.26
N GLU A 14 -3.27 13.09 -1.19
CA GLU A 14 -4.04 12.37 -0.16
C GLU A 14 -4.44 13.25 1.01
N ARG A 15 -3.56 14.17 1.39
CA ARG A 15 -3.80 15.09 2.48
C ARG A 15 -3.18 16.45 2.17
N CYS A 16 -3.96 17.48 2.36
CA CYS A 16 -3.55 18.87 2.19
C CYS A 16 -4.34 19.78 3.14
N PRO A 17 -3.72 20.78 3.79
CA PRO A 17 -4.45 21.79 4.55
C PRO A 17 -5.50 22.54 3.74
N GLN A 18 -5.30 22.70 2.43
CA GLN A 18 -6.35 23.15 1.51
C GLN A 18 -7.24 21.95 1.14
N THR A 19 -8.26 21.68 1.95
CA THR A 19 -9.08 20.46 1.87
C THR A 19 -9.86 20.30 0.57
N SER A 20 -10.10 21.38 -0.17
CA SER A 20 -10.74 21.33 -1.50
C SER A 20 -9.88 20.65 -2.56
N TRP A 21 -8.58 20.43 -2.29
CA TRP A 21 -7.64 19.78 -3.19
C TRP A 21 -7.41 18.30 -2.84
N GLU A 22 -7.83 17.86 -1.67
CA GLU A 22 -7.67 16.44 -1.27
C GLU A 22 -8.41 15.51 -2.23
N GLY A 23 -7.75 14.42 -2.60
CA GLY A 23 -8.28 13.46 -3.56
C GLY A 23 -8.09 13.85 -5.05
N MET A 24 -7.50 15.02 -5.35
CA MET A 24 -7.12 15.40 -6.69
C MET A 24 -5.69 14.94 -7.01
N ASP A 25 -5.36 14.72 -8.28
CA ASP A 25 -3.97 14.66 -8.69
C ASP A 25 -3.35 16.07 -8.76
N PHE A 26 -2.02 16.15 -8.71
CA PHE A 26 -1.33 17.44 -8.70
C PHE A 26 -1.54 18.25 -9.99
N GLN A 27 -1.75 17.59 -11.14
CA GLN A 27 -2.06 18.29 -12.39
C GLN A 27 -3.41 19.00 -12.30
N ALA A 28 -4.42 18.30 -11.78
CA ALA A 28 -5.75 18.87 -11.60
C ALA A 28 -5.73 20.06 -10.61
N VAL A 29 -4.88 19.99 -9.57
CA VAL A 29 -4.68 21.12 -8.64
C VAL A 29 -3.99 22.29 -9.35
N LEU A 30 -2.95 22.04 -10.13
CA LEU A 30 -2.25 23.08 -10.90
C LEU A 30 -3.18 23.76 -11.92
N ASP A 31 -3.97 22.98 -12.65
CA ASP A 31 -4.95 23.50 -13.59
C ASP A 31 -5.95 24.42 -12.86
N ARG A 32 -6.46 23.99 -11.74
CA ARG A 32 -7.37 24.76 -10.88
C ARG A 32 -6.73 26.06 -10.35
N VAL A 33 -5.46 26.01 -9.94
CA VAL A 33 -4.69 27.19 -9.55
C VAL A 33 -4.57 28.17 -10.72
N ASN A 34 -4.28 27.69 -11.91
CA ASN A 34 -4.16 28.53 -13.11
C ASN A 34 -5.50 29.14 -13.55
N GLU A 35 -6.61 28.39 -13.43
CA GLU A 35 -7.95 28.94 -13.65
C GLU A 35 -8.23 30.12 -12.71
N ILE A 36 -7.98 29.95 -11.41
CA ILE A 36 -8.17 31.02 -10.41
C ILE A 36 -7.27 32.22 -10.72
N LYS A 37 -6.00 32.01 -11.08
CA LYS A 37 -5.06 33.09 -11.44
C LYS A 37 -5.54 33.86 -12.67
N SER A 38 -6.20 33.20 -13.61
CA SER A 38 -6.77 33.84 -14.82
C SER A 38 -8.12 34.53 -14.57
N GLY A 39 -8.64 34.48 -13.34
CA GLY A 39 -9.95 35.02 -12.99
C GLY A 39 -11.13 34.13 -13.36
N GLN A 40 -10.87 32.86 -13.70
CA GLN A 40 -11.88 31.85 -13.89
C GLN A 40 -12.06 31.09 -12.56
N TYR A 41 -13.30 30.97 -12.12
CA TYR A 41 -13.56 30.34 -10.83
C TYR A 41 -14.13 28.94 -11.01
N PRO A 42 -13.39 27.87 -10.61
CA PRO A 42 -13.87 26.51 -10.69
C PRO A 42 -15.20 26.29 -9.96
N PRO A 43 -16.04 25.36 -10.40
CA PRO A 43 -17.24 24.97 -9.65
C PRO A 43 -16.87 24.53 -8.23
N ASN A 44 -17.68 24.94 -7.25
CA ASN A 44 -17.48 24.63 -5.84
C ASN A 44 -16.17 25.15 -5.21
N MET A 45 -15.56 26.16 -5.81
CA MET A 45 -14.39 26.84 -5.22
C MET A 45 -14.75 27.42 -3.84
N GLN A 46 -13.88 27.18 -2.87
CA GLN A 46 -13.99 27.76 -1.54
C GLN A 46 -13.29 29.12 -1.50
N GLU A 47 -13.77 30.02 -0.66
CA GLU A 47 -13.11 31.32 -0.47
C GLU A 47 -11.68 31.18 0.08
N SER A 48 -11.45 30.19 0.95
CA SER A 48 -10.12 29.85 1.45
C SER A 48 -9.15 29.47 0.34
N GLU A 49 -9.63 28.76 -0.69
CA GLU A 49 -8.84 28.39 -1.85
C GLU A 49 -8.43 29.62 -2.68
N LEU A 50 -9.38 30.51 -2.94
CA LEU A 50 -9.10 31.77 -3.64
C LEU A 50 -8.02 32.58 -2.90
N GLN A 51 -8.16 32.72 -1.59
CA GLN A 51 -7.20 33.45 -0.76
C GLN A 51 -5.82 32.78 -0.78
N THR A 52 -5.76 31.46 -0.69
CA THR A 52 -4.51 30.70 -0.77
C THR A 52 -3.82 30.91 -2.11
N VAL A 53 -4.56 30.79 -3.21
CA VAL A 53 -4.00 30.97 -4.56
C VAL A 53 -3.50 32.40 -4.76
N GLN A 54 -4.30 33.39 -4.42
CA GLN A 54 -3.91 34.81 -4.59
C GLN A 54 -2.71 35.19 -3.73
N LYS A 55 -2.61 34.68 -2.54
CA LYS A 55 -1.56 35.03 -1.58
C LYS A 55 -0.26 34.25 -1.82
N GLU A 56 -0.37 32.96 -2.08
CA GLU A 56 0.77 32.04 -2.02
C GLU A 56 1.20 31.54 -3.41
N PHE A 57 0.26 31.31 -4.32
CA PHE A 57 0.51 30.73 -5.64
C PHE A 57 0.51 31.73 -6.80
N ALA A 58 0.34 33.02 -6.53
CA ALA A 58 0.28 34.04 -7.60
C ALA A 58 1.55 34.10 -8.47
N TRP A 59 2.70 33.77 -7.91
CA TRP A 59 4.02 33.90 -8.53
C TRP A 59 4.42 32.68 -9.40
N ILE A 60 3.76 31.53 -9.26
CA ILE A 60 4.16 30.32 -9.96
C ILE A 60 4.01 30.49 -11.49
N GLU A 61 5.00 30.01 -12.24
CA GLU A 61 5.02 30.08 -13.70
C GLU A 61 5.02 28.69 -14.35
N ASP A 62 5.58 27.69 -13.67
CA ASP A 62 5.69 26.33 -14.17
C ASP A 62 5.39 25.27 -13.09
N GLU A 63 5.47 23.97 -13.49
CA GLU A 63 5.24 22.83 -12.61
C GLU A 63 6.25 22.76 -11.44
N GLY A 64 7.49 23.20 -11.67
CA GLY A 64 8.53 23.21 -10.64
C GLY A 64 8.24 24.25 -9.56
N ASP A 65 7.84 25.44 -9.96
CA ASP A 65 7.38 26.49 -9.06
C ASP A 65 6.17 26.04 -8.26
N PHE A 66 5.21 25.40 -8.91
CA PHE A 66 4.03 24.86 -8.26
C PHE A 66 4.40 23.84 -7.19
N MET A 67 5.23 22.83 -7.50
CA MET A 67 5.67 21.82 -6.53
C MET A 67 6.44 22.45 -5.38
N LEU A 68 7.32 23.41 -5.68
CA LEU A 68 8.05 24.14 -4.65
C LEU A 68 7.10 24.91 -3.72
N GLN A 69 6.07 25.53 -4.28
CA GLN A 69 5.09 26.27 -3.47
C GLN A 69 4.22 25.33 -2.63
N MET A 70 3.79 24.19 -3.17
CA MET A 70 3.08 23.15 -2.41
C MET A 70 3.88 22.73 -1.16
N LEU A 71 5.18 22.46 -1.34
CA LEU A 71 6.06 22.11 -0.23
C LEU A 71 6.26 23.25 0.76
N ARG A 72 6.39 24.48 0.29
CA ARG A 72 6.55 25.66 1.17
C ARG A 72 5.30 25.95 1.99
N SER A 73 4.12 25.83 1.37
CA SER A 73 2.85 26.16 2.04
C SER A 73 2.42 25.09 3.04
N PHE A 74 2.73 23.83 2.76
CA PHE A 74 2.09 22.73 3.49
C PHE A 74 3.07 21.78 4.19
N ASP A 75 4.36 21.78 3.84
CA ASP A 75 5.44 21.03 4.48
C ASP A 75 5.02 19.59 4.89
N LYS A 76 5.15 19.25 6.15
CA LYS A 76 4.80 17.93 6.73
C LYS A 76 3.31 17.60 6.68
N ASP A 77 2.45 18.58 6.45
CA ASP A 77 1.01 18.39 6.35
C ASP A 77 0.56 18.03 4.92
N LEU A 78 1.50 18.00 3.96
CA LEU A 78 1.28 17.54 2.61
C LEU A 78 1.63 16.06 2.49
N THR A 79 0.68 15.24 2.08
CA THR A 79 0.95 13.83 1.74
C THR A 79 0.34 13.47 0.39
N TRP A 80 1.10 12.71 -0.39
CA TRP A 80 0.64 12.21 -1.68
C TRP A 80 1.11 10.78 -1.90
N SER A 81 0.45 10.08 -2.80
CA SER A 81 0.85 8.78 -3.29
C SER A 81 1.08 8.80 -4.79
N THR A 82 1.85 7.84 -5.26
CA THR A 82 2.04 7.61 -6.67
C THR A 82 2.30 6.12 -6.92
N ILE A 83 1.66 5.57 -7.94
CA ILE A 83 1.89 4.18 -8.34
C ILE A 83 3.17 4.14 -9.17
N THR A 84 4.23 3.55 -8.61
CA THR A 84 5.54 3.51 -9.23
C THR A 84 5.68 2.41 -10.26
N ALA A 85 4.98 1.28 -10.08
CA ALA A 85 5.05 0.11 -10.95
C ALA A 85 3.77 -0.73 -10.81
N ASN A 86 3.65 -1.77 -11.63
CA ASN A 86 2.60 -2.78 -11.51
C ASN A 86 1.17 -2.24 -11.67
N ARG A 87 0.97 -1.26 -12.55
CA ARG A 87 -0.35 -0.66 -12.81
C ARG A 87 -1.26 -1.59 -13.61
N ASP A 88 -0.70 -2.35 -14.55
CA ASP A 88 -1.46 -3.30 -15.35
C ASP A 88 -1.57 -4.66 -14.66
N LEU A 89 -2.73 -4.92 -14.05
CA LEU A 89 -2.99 -6.15 -13.31
C LEU A 89 -2.90 -7.42 -14.17
N LYS A 90 -3.12 -7.33 -15.48
CA LYS A 90 -2.94 -8.48 -16.38
C LYS A 90 -1.47 -8.85 -16.46
N THR A 91 -0.60 -7.89 -16.73
CA THR A 91 0.86 -8.11 -16.74
C THR A 91 1.36 -8.56 -15.37
N VAL A 92 0.88 -7.97 -14.28
CA VAL A 92 1.23 -8.41 -12.91
C VAL A 92 0.87 -9.87 -12.71
N ARG A 93 -0.32 -10.30 -13.12
CA ARG A 93 -0.73 -11.71 -13.01
C ARG A 93 0.15 -12.62 -13.86
N GLU A 94 0.47 -12.24 -15.08
CA GLU A 94 1.36 -13.01 -15.95
C GLU A 94 2.76 -13.18 -15.32
N LEU A 95 3.31 -12.13 -14.72
CA LEU A 95 4.59 -12.18 -13.99
C LEU A 95 4.50 -13.07 -12.74
N LEU A 96 3.46 -12.92 -11.94
CA LEU A 96 3.24 -13.72 -10.74
C LEU A 96 3.09 -15.23 -11.06
N MET A 97 2.46 -15.56 -12.19
CA MET A 97 2.26 -16.94 -12.62
C MET A 97 3.43 -17.52 -13.43
N ASN A 98 4.46 -16.71 -13.75
CA ASN A 98 5.61 -17.14 -14.52
C ASN A 98 6.53 -18.06 -13.67
N PRO A 99 6.79 -19.30 -14.07
CA PRO A 99 7.57 -20.26 -13.29
C PRO A 99 9.05 -19.87 -13.13
N PHE A 100 9.57 -18.97 -13.95
CA PHE A 100 10.97 -18.51 -13.90
C PHE A 100 11.19 -17.32 -12.98
N LEU A 101 10.12 -16.74 -12.42
CA LEU A 101 10.19 -15.61 -11.49
C LEU A 101 9.72 -16.07 -10.12
N LEU A 102 10.39 -15.67 -9.05
CA LEU A 102 9.92 -15.89 -7.69
C LEU A 102 9.12 -14.68 -7.23
N PRO A 103 7.81 -14.81 -6.90
CA PRO A 103 7.08 -13.70 -6.27
C PRO A 103 7.58 -13.48 -4.85
N GLY A 104 7.84 -12.24 -4.51
CA GLY A 104 8.35 -11.89 -3.18
C GLY A 104 8.90 -10.49 -3.20
N PHE A 105 9.47 -10.09 -2.08
CA PHE A 105 10.07 -8.78 -1.83
C PHE A 105 9.10 -7.60 -2.04
N ASN A 106 8.73 -6.99 -0.97
CA ASN A 106 7.71 -5.93 -0.96
C ASN A 106 8.24 -4.58 -0.45
N ASP A 107 9.56 -4.46 -0.23
CA ASP A 107 10.23 -3.27 0.27
C ASP A 107 9.69 -2.75 1.64
N SER A 108 8.87 -3.54 2.31
CA SER A 108 8.39 -3.23 3.66
C SER A 108 9.55 -3.26 4.64
N GLY A 109 9.54 -2.33 5.58
CA GLY A 109 10.60 -2.22 6.60
C GLY A 109 11.74 -1.30 6.20
N ALA A 110 11.97 -1.00 4.93
CA ALA A 110 12.89 0.05 4.49
C ALA A 110 12.31 1.45 4.77
N HIS A 111 10.98 1.57 4.82
CA HIS A 111 10.25 2.81 5.02
C HIS A 111 9.56 2.82 6.38
N LEU A 112 10.04 3.62 7.31
CA LEU A 112 9.53 3.70 8.68
C LEU A 112 8.05 4.13 8.75
N THR A 113 7.59 4.91 7.78
CA THR A 113 6.23 5.46 7.76
C THR A 113 5.22 4.62 7.00
N ASN A 114 5.65 3.82 6.03
CA ASN A 114 4.78 3.05 5.16
C ASN A 114 5.04 1.55 5.31
N MET A 115 4.17 0.87 6.03
CA MET A 115 4.21 -0.58 6.23
C MET A 115 3.01 -1.31 5.57
N ALA A 116 2.24 -0.60 4.74
CA ALA A 116 1.05 -1.16 4.10
C ALA A 116 1.37 -2.25 3.06
N PHE A 117 2.59 -2.30 2.54
CA PHE A 117 3.03 -3.28 1.54
C PHE A 117 3.09 -4.73 2.06
N TYR A 118 2.94 -4.97 3.35
CA TYR A 118 2.92 -6.31 3.93
C TYR A 118 1.77 -7.19 3.42
N ASP A 119 0.84 -6.64 2.67
CA ASP A 119 -0.29 -7.37 2.09
C ASP A 119 -0.02 -8.00 0.71
N VAL A 120 1.22 -7.95 0.20
CA VAL A 120 1.57 -8.48 -1.14
C VAL A 120 1.12 -9.92 -1.34
N ASN A 121 1.21 -10.77 -0.32
CA ASN A 121 0.78 -12.16 -0.39
C ASN A 121 -0.73 -12.28 -0.57
N LEU A 122 -1.52 -11.48 0.16
CA LEU A 122 -2.98 -11.47 0.02
C LEU A 122 -3.41 -10.92 -1.35
N ARG A 123 -2.76 -9.88 -1.84
CA ARG A 123 -3.00 -9.35 -3.20
C ARG A 123 -2.68 -10.37 -4.28
N SER A 124 -1.56 -11.09 -4.14
CA SER A 124 -1.16 -12.15 -5.07
C SER A 124 -2.17 -13.30 -5.09
N LEU A 125 -2.62 -13.75 -3.92
CA LEU A 125 -3.65 -14.80 -3.80
C LEU A 125 -5.00 -14.33 -4.35
N LYS A 126 -5.41 -13.10 -4.07
CA LYS A 126 -6.63 -12.51 -4.65
C LYS A 126 -6.56 -12.46 -6.17
N LEU A 127 -5.43 -12.06 -6.74
CA LEU A 127 -5.25 -11.99 -8.19
C LEU A 127 -5.25 -13.41 -8.82
N ALA A 128 -4.63 -14.38 -8.16
CA ALA A 128 -4.67 -15.78 -8.57
C ALA A 128 -6.09 -16.36 -8.54
N SER A 129 -6.91 -15.99 -7.54
CA SER A 129 -8.28 -16.52 -7.40
C SER A 129 -9.19 -16.19 -8.59
N GLN A 130 -8.86 -15.18 -9.39
CA GLN A 130 -9.57 -14.87 -10.64
C GLN A 130 -9.42 -15.97 -11.70
N GLY A 131 -8.39 -16.80 -11.62
CA GLY A 131 -8.17 -17.98 -12.49
C GLY A 131 -8.67 -19.30 -11.90
N GLY A 132 -9.27 -19.27 -10.72
CA GLY A 132 -9.83 -20.43 -10.03
C GLY A 132 -8.84 -21.19 -9.12
N ASP A 133 -9.29 -22.30 -8.56
CA ASP A 133 -8.60 -23.03 -7.49
C ASP A 133 -7.20 -23.53 -7.88
N ARG A 134 -7.02 -23.89 -9.15
CA ARG A 134 -5.70 -24.32 -9.65
C ARG A 134 -4.66 -23.21 -9.56
N ASP A 135 -5.05 -22.00 -9.92
CA ASP A 135 -4.15 -20.83 -9.88
C ASP A 135 -3.88 -20.42 -8.43
N VAL A 136 -4.88 -20.53 -7.55
CA VAL A 136 -4.69 -20.32 -6.10
C VAL A 136 -3.69 -21.31 -5.54
N SER A 137 -3.86 -22.63 -5.82
CA SER A 137 -2.96 -23.68 -5.36
C SER A 137 -1.53 -23.46 -5.87
N TYR A 138 -1.40 -23.08 -7.13
CA TYR A 138 -0.10 -22.74 -7.71
C TYR A 138 0.52 -21.52 -7.01
N MET A 139 -0.25 -20.46 -6.78
CA MET A 139 0.25 -19.26 -6.08
C MET A 139 0.64 -19.57 -4.64
N VAL A 140 -0.14 -20.38 -3.91
CA VAL A 140 0.24 -20.83 -2.55
C VAL A 140 1.61 -21.50 -2.60
N LYS A 141 1.81 -22.47 -3.50
CA LYS A 141 3.11 -23.15 -3.67
C LYS A 141 4.24 -22.15 -3.92
N ARG A 142 4.02 -21.14 -4.77
CA ARG A 142 5.04 -20.13 -5.10
C ARG A 142 5.40 -19.24 -3.92
N LEU A 143 4.42 -18.89 -3.09
CA LEU A 143 4.61 -18.07 -1.90
C LEU A 143 5.16 -18.84 -0.69
N THR A 144 5.19 -20.17 -0.75
CA THR A 144 5.63 -21.05 0.34
C THR A 144 6.78 -21.95 -0.10
N LYS A 145 6.49 -23.10 -0.68
CA LYS A 145 7.47 -24.14 -1.01
C LYS A 145 8.55 -23.68 -1.99
N ASP A 146 8.17 -22.98 -3.07
CA ASP A 146 9.15 -22.49 -4.05
C ASP A 146 10.12 -21.49 -3.41
N ALA A 147 9.61 -20.61 -2.54
CA ALA A 147 10.46 -19.69 -1.78
C ALA A 147 11.38 -20.43 -0.80
N ALA A 148 10.86 -21.40 -0.07
CA ALA A 148 11.64 -22.20 0.86
C ALA A 148 12.77 -22.95 0.13
N ASP A 149 12.49 -23.55 -1.03
CA ASP A 149 13.48 -24.26 -1.84
C ASP A 149 14.59 -23.34 -2.36
N VAL A 150 14.23 -22.13 -2.83
CA VAL A 150 15.21 -21.17 -3.34
C VAL A 150 16.14 -20.68 -2.25
N PHE A 151 15.62 -20.43 -1.04
CA PHE A 151 16.40 -19.91 0.09
C PHE A 151 17.03 -21.02 0.95
N GLY A 152 16.73 -22.28 0.68
CA GLY A 152 17.26 -23.41 1.45
C GLY A 152 16.78 -23.43 2.90
N VAL A 153 15.54 -23.00 3.16
CA VAL A 153 14.92 -23.03 4.49
C VAL A 153 13.91 -24.18 4.59
N GLU A 154 13.78 -24.76 5.78
CA GLU A 154 12.77 -25.78 6.05
C GLU A 154 11.39 -25.11 6.13
N GLY A 155 10.38 -25.71 5.48
CA GLY A 155 9.01 -25.22 5.51
C GLY A 155 8.34 -25.16 4.13
N GLY A 156 7.18 -24.52 4.11
CA GLY A 156 6.39 -24.32 2.88
C GLY A 156 5.54 -25.51 2.46
N THR A 157 5.51 -26.58 3.28
CA THR A 157 4.66 -27.77 3.15
C THR A 157 3.87 -28.00 4.43
N ILE A 158 2.86 -28.85 4.37
CA ILE A 158 1.98 -29.22 5.50
C ILE A 158 1.94 -30.75 5.71
N ASP A 159 3.03 -31.42 5.38
CA ASP A 159 3.14 -32.86 5.56
C ASP A 159 3.40 -33.21 7.05
N GLN A 160 3.15 -34.45 7.42
CA GLN A 160 3.39 -34.90 8.78
C GLN A 160 4.89 -34.85 9.10
N GLY A 161 5.24 -34.09 10.11
CA GLY A 161 6.63 -33.89 10.55
C GLY A 161 7.22 -32.53 10.14
N ASP A 162 6.51 -31.78 9.31
CA ASP A 162 6.91 -30.42 8.95
C ASP A 162 6.73 -29.43 10.10
N VAL A 163 7.43 -28.30 9.98
CA VAL A 163 7.23 -27.17 10.88
C VAL A 163 5.80 -26.63 10.73
N ALA A 164 5.09 -26.49 11.82
CA ALA A 164 3.69 -26.08 11.82
C ALA A 164 3.55 -24.54 11.79
N ASP A 165 4.11 -23.92 10.73
CA ASP A 165 3.92 -22.51 10.38
C ASP A 165 2.77 -22.40 9.39
N LEU A 166 1.59 -22.08 9.88
CA LEU A 166 0.35 -22.17 9.11
C LEU A 166 -0.39 -20.84 9.09
N VAL A 167 -1.04 -20.55 7.96
CA VAL A 167 -1.95 -19.40 7.81
C VAL A 167 -3.29 -19.89 7.28
N LEU A 168 -4.37 -19.58 7.98
CA LEU A 168 -5.73 -19.83 7.53
C LEU A 168 -6.33 -18.55 6.95
N ILE A 169 -6.74 -18.62 5.69
CA ILE A 169 -7.29 -17.49 4.94
C ILE A 169 -8.73 -17.77 4.55
N ASN A 170 -9.62 -16.82 4.84
CA ASN A 170 -11.03 -16.87 4.43
C ASN A 170 -11.16 -16.52 2.94
N PRO A 171 -11.54 -17.46 2.05
CA PRO A 171 -11.57 -17.20 0.62
C PRO A 171 -12.66 -16.19 0.19
N LYS A 172 -13.77 -16.10 0.91
CA LYS A 172 -14.84 -15.12 0.63
C LYS A 172 -14.36 -13.70 0.94
N LYS A 173 -13.78 -13.50 2.12
CA LYS A 173 -13.23 -12.20 2.52
C LYS A 173 -12.01 -11.82 1.69
N LEU A 174 -11.19 -12.79 1.25
CA LEU A 174 -10.10 -12.52 0.31
C LEU A 174 -10.60 -12.00 -1.04
N ALA A 175 -11.71 -12.53 -1.56
CA ALA A 175 -12.31 -12.05 -2.81
C ALA A 175 -12.76 -10.57 -2.70
N GLU A 176 -13.25 -10.15 -1.54
CA GLU A 176 -13.69 -8.78 -1.24
C GLU A 176 -12.53 -7.87 -0.78
N TYR A 177 -11.38 -8.43 -0.47
CA TYR A 177 -10.26 -7.71 0.12
C TYR A 177 -9.82 -6.51 -0.74
N ASN A 178 -9.70 -5.35 -0.10
CA ASN A 178 -9.13 -4.14 -0.68
C ASN A 178 -7.98 -3.66 0.23
N GLY A 179 -6.74 -3.74 -0.27
CA GLY A 179 -5.54 -3.37 0.48
C GLY A 179 -5.51 -1.90 0.86
N GLU A 180 -5.97 -1.02 -0.02
CA GLU A 180 -6.02 0.42 0.24
C GLU A 180 -7.03 0.77 1.33
N ALA A 181 -8.25 0.25 1.22
CA ALA A 181 -9.28 0.42 2.25
C ALA A 181 -8.89 -0.22 3.60
N SER A 182 -8.01 -1.23 3.58
CA SER A 182 -7.49 -1.90 4.79
C SER A 182 -6.28 -1.19 5.40
N THR A 183 -5.74 -0.17 4.73
CA THR A 183 -4.61 0.61 5.24
C THR A 183 -5.08 1.62 6.29
N LYS A 184 -4.39 1.65 7.41
CA LYS A 184 -4.69 2.54 8.55
C LYS A 184 -3.42 3.23 9.02
N ARG A 185 -3.56 4.47 9.46
CA ARG A 185 -2.51 5.20 10.15
C ARG A 185 -2.63 4.95 11.64
N ILE A 186 -1.56 4.44 12.25
CA ILE A 186 -1.50 4.18 13.70
C ILE A 186 -0.25 4.83 14.29
N TYR A 187 -0.38 5.39 15.50
CA TYR A 187 0.75 5.87 16.25
C TYR A 187 1.48 4.72 16.94
N ARG A 188 2.78 4.62 16.68
CA ARG A 188 3.68 3.64 17.30
C ARG A 188 4.52 4.32 18.36
N LYS A 189 4.18 4.06 19.61
CA LYS A 189 4.87 4.67 20.77
C LYS A 189 6.37 4.35 20.77
N GLU A 190 6.74 3.13 20.38
CA GLU A 190 8.11 2.63 20.33
C GLU A 190 9.00 3.44 19.37
N PHE A 191 8.40 4.02 18.34
CA PHE A 191 9.09 4.83 17.33
C PHE A 191 8.78 6.33 17.45
N SER A 192 7.89 6.70 18.39
CA SER A 192 7.41 8.08 18.61
C SER A 192 6.87 8.72 17.33
N HIS A 193 6.17 7.93 16.49
CA HIS A 193 5.76 8.37 15.19
C HIS A 193 4.60 7.53 14.61
N GLU A 194 3.88 8.07 13.65
CA GLU A 194 2.80 7.38 12.95
C GLU A 194 3.31 6.51 11.82
N GLN A 195 2.72 5.33 11.68
CA GLN A 195 2.99 4.41 10.58
C GLN A 195 1.70 4.02 9.87
N LEU A 196 1.79 3.83 8.55
CA LEU A 196 0.76 3.16 7.78
C LEU A 196 0.90 1.65 7.97
N VAL A 197 -0.19 1.00 8.32
CA VAL A 197 -0.25 -0.46 8.47
C VAL A 197 -1.46 -1.00 7.71
N ASN A 198 -1.35 -2.21 7.20
CA ASN A 198 -2.48 -2.91 6.64
C ASN A 198 -3.20 -3.72 7.73
N ARG A 199 -4.53 -3.67 7.73
CA ARG A 199 -5.40 -4.42 8.64
C ARG A 199 -6.48 -5.12 7.81
N SER A 200 -6.19 -6.34 7.42
CA SER A 200 -7.03 -7.16 6.54
C SER A 200 -8.19 -7.86 7.26
N ASN A 201 -8.82 -7.22 8.17
CA ASN A 201 -9.83 -7.71 9.13
C ASN A 201 -10.61 -8.95 8.65
N GLY A 202 -10.37 -10.08 9.32
CA GLY A 202 -11.01 -11.37 9.07
C GLY A 202 -10.66 -12.05 7.74
N VAL A 203 -9.74 -11.52 6.93
CA VAL A 203 -9.19 -12.23 5.76
C VAL A 203 -8.24 -13.32 6.23
N VAL A 204 -7.36 -13.00 7.18
CA VAL A 204 -6.49 -13.94 7.87
C VAL A 204 -7.17 -14.33 9.18
N GLU A 205 -7.65 -15.56 9.28
CA GLU A 205 -8.39 -16.05 10.45
C GLU A 205 -7.46 -16.62 11.53
N LEU A 206 -6.34 -17.24 11.12
CA LEU A 206 -5.35 -17.83 12.03
C LEU A 206 -3.95 -17.69 11.45
N VAL A 207 -2.98 -17.39 12.30
CA VAL A 207 -1.55 -17.56 12.03
C VAL A 207 -0.97 -18.41 13.15
N MET A 208 -0.31 -19.51 12.79
CA MET A 208 0.45 -20.36 13.69
C MET A 208 1.93 -20.27 13.37
N ILE A 209 2.76 -20.24 14.41
CA ILE A 209 4.22 -20.28 14.34
C ILE A 209 4.69 -21.42 15.24
N GLY A 210 5.40 -22.39 14.70
CA GLY A 210 5.85 -23.56 15.43
C GLY A 210 4.71 -24.32 16.14
N GLY A 211 3.52 -24.37 15.54
CA GLY A 211 2.35 -25.02 16.13
C GLY A 211 1.61 -24.20 17.21
N GLN A 212 2.04 -22.97 17.48
CA GLN A 212 1.39 -22.08 18.46
C GLN A 212 0.62 -20.97 17.72
N SER A 213 -0.61 -20.67 18.17
CA SER A 213 -1.38 -19.55 17.63
C SER A 213 -0.67 -18.22 17.97
N ALA A 214 -0.30 -17.47 16.93
CA ALA A 214 0.25 -16.12 17.06
C ALA A 214 -0.82 -15.03 16.83
N TRP A 215 -1.80 -15.33 15.98
CA TRP A 215 -2.91 -14.47 15.63
C TRP A 215 -4.17 -15.31 15.41
N GLU A 216 -5.28 -14.90 16.01
CA GLU A 216 -6.58 -15.56 15.84
C GLU A 216 -7.70 -14.58 16.18
N ASN A 217 -8.81 -14.64 15.44
CA ASN A 217 -9.98 -13.80 15.67
C ASN A 217 -9.67 -12.28 15.72
N ASP A 218 -8.85 -11.81 14.80
CA ASP A 218 -8.40 -10.41 14.71
C ASP A 218 -7.61 -9.92 15.94
N GLN A 219 -7.01 -10.83 16.73
CA GLN A 219 -6.22 -10.51 17.92
C GLN A 219 -4.88 -11.24 17.92
N PHE A 220 -3.84 -10.57 18.44
CA PHE A 220 -2.58 -11.21 18.72
C PHE A 220 -2.68 -12.07 19.99
N ASN A 221 -2.00 -13.21 19.97
CA ASN A 221 -1.81 -14.00 21.18
C ASN A 221 -1.02 -13.17 22.21
N ALA A 222 -1.42 -13.24 23.48
CA ALA A 222 -0.78 -12.49 24.57
C ALA A 222 0.71 -12.86 24.75
N ASP A 223 1.09 -14.06 24.37
CA ASP A 223 2.47 -14.56 24.48
C ASP A 223 3.36 -14.11 23.31
N LEU A 224 2.79 -13.55 22.23
CA LEU A 224 3.55 -13.10 21.06
C LEU A 224 4.54 -12.00 21.44
N GLY A 225 5.83 -12.23 21.18
CA GLY A 225 6.90 -11.33 21.55
C GLY A 225 7.34 -11.39 23.02
N GLN A 226 6.68 -12.19 23.87
CA GLN A 226 7.08 -12.42 25.26
C GLN A 226 8.02 -13.64 25.40
N LYS A 227 7.85 -14.61 24.54
CA LYS A 227 8.67 -15.82 24.44
C LYS A 227 8.84 -16.25 22.99
N PRO A 228 9.87 -17.03 22.66
CA PRO A 228 10.00 -17.62 21.33
C PRO A 228 8.77 -18.49 21.00
N MET A 229 8.33 -18.41 19.74
CA MET A 229 7.28 -19.24 19.17
C MET A 229 7.92 -20.04 18.02
N GLY A 230 8.17 -21.31 18.26
CA GLY A 230 8.86 -22.19 17.30
C GLY A 230 10.34 -22.34 17.55
#